data_da81484be50f236444a974272d7213ce
#
_entry.id   da81484be50f236444a974272d7213ce
#
_cell.length_a   1.000
_cell.length_b   1.000
_cell.length_c   1.000
_cell.angle_alpha   90.00
_cell.angle_beta   90.00
_cell.angle_gamma   90.00
#
_symmetry.space_group_name_H-M   'P 1'
#
loop_
_entity.id
_entity.type
_entity.pdbx_description
1 polymer ?
#
loop_
_entity_poly.entity_id
_entity_poly.type
_entity_poly.pdbx_seq_one_letter_code
_entity_poly.pdbx_strand_id
1 'polypeptide(L)'
;MLGLMQDQPLLISSLIEFASRHHHDGQIVSRRVEGDLHRYTYRDAASRSRQVARALDRLGLAFSDRVATLAWNGYRHFELYFGVSGSGRVIHTLNPRLPPDQVAWIANHAEDQMVAFDMTFLPIVKAVWRQCKTVRHWIALCDADALPADSGIDGLQSYEAWIGSETDQYHWPVFDEKSAADRKSVV
;
A
#
# COMPACT_ATOMS: atom_id res chain seq x y z
N MET A 1 24.09 -29.82 17.57
CA MET A 1 24.33 -28.46 18.08
C MET A 1 23.92 -27.51 16.97
N LEU A 2 23.00 -26.58 17.26
CA LEU A 2 22.68 -25.52 16.30
C LEU A 2 23.85 -24.53 16.23
N GLY A 3 24.12 -23.96 15.05
CA GLY A 3 25.13 -22.93 14.87
C GLY A 3 24.75 -21.63 15.59
N LEU A 4 25.69 -20.70 15.69
CA LEU A 4 25.47 -19.37 16.31
C LEU A 4 24.79 -18.38 15.32
N MET A 5 24.05 -18.91 14.36
CA MET A 5 23.27 -18.10 13.40
C MET A 5 22.00 -17.58 14.06
N GLN A 6 21.60 -16.41 13.66
CA GLN A 6 20.34 -15.81 14.10
C GLN A 6 19.17 -16.63 13.52
N ASP A 7 18.29 -17.11 14.40
CA ASP A 7 17.05 -17.80 14.01
C ASP A 7 15.90 -16.79 13.97
N GLN A 8 15.90 -15.96 12.93
CA GLN A 8 14.90 -14.92 12.72
C GLN A 8 14.58 -14.83 11.23
N PRO A 9 13.29 -14.85 10.85
CA PRO A 9 12.89 -14.72 9.45
C PRO A 9 13.20 -13.32 8.90
N LEU A 10 13.58 -13.23 7.63
CA LEU A 10 13.85 -11.98 6.92
C LEU A 10 12.52 -11.38 6.43
N LEU A 11 11.88 -10.59 7.26
CA LEU A 11 10.59 -9.97 6.96
C LEU A 11 10.74 -8.49 6.58
N ILE A 12 9.90 -8.03 5.65
CA ILE A 12 9.87 -6.62 5.19
C ILE A 12 9.65 -5.65 6.36
N SER A 13 8.81 -6.03 7.34
CA SER A 13 8.56 -5.23 8.54
C SER A 13 9.82 -4.95 9.35
N SER A 14 10.80 -5.86 9.35
CA SER A 14 12.05 -5.67 10.10
C SER A 14 12.88 -4.50 9.57
N LEU A 15 12.79 -4.20 8.27
CA LEU A 15 13.55 -3.12 7.63
C LEU A 15 13.05 -1.75 8.09
N ILE A 16 11.74 -1.52 8.08
CA ILE A 16 11.18 -0.23 8.50
C ILE A 16 11.31 -0.03 10.02
N GLU A 17 11.19 -1.10 10.80
CA GLU A 17 11.42 -1.05 12.24
C GLU A 17 12.89 -0.75 12.56
N PHE A 18 13.85 -1.35 11.85
CA PHE A 18 15.26 -1.04 12.00
C PHE A 18 15.52 0.44 11.66
N ALA A 19 15.01 0.93 10.53
CA ALA A 19 15.16 2.32 10.12
C ALA A 19 14.56 3.28 11.16
N SER A 20 13.38 2.96 11.70
CA SER A 20 12.73 3.74 12.75
C SER A 20 13.51 3.81 14.05
N ARG A 21 14.25 2.76 14.42
CA ARG A 21 15.04 2.71 15.67
C ARG A 21 16.41 3.36 15.53
N HIS A 22 17.10 3.09 14.42
CA HIS A 22 18.51 3.44 14.25
C HIS A 22 18.75 4.67 13.37
N HIS A 23 17.77 5.02 12.53
CA HIS A 23 17.82 6.16 11.61
C HIS A 23 16.57 7.03 11.72
N HIS A 24 15.98 7.10 12.91
CA HIS A 24 14.68 7.70 13.20
C HIS A 24 14.50 9.14 12.69
N ASP A 25 15.57 9.95 12.71
CA ASP A 25 15.57 11.34 12.27
C ASP A 25 15.98 11.52 10.79
N GLY A 26 16.33 10.41 10.11
CA GLY A 26 16.62 10.43 8.67
C GLY A 26 15.38 10.88 7.88
N GLN A 27 15.59 11.84 6.98
CA GLN A 27 14.48 12.44 6.23
C GLN A 27 14.15 11.66 4.96
N ILE A 28 12.86 11.49 4.72
CA ILE A 28 12.29 11.06 3.44
C ILE A 28 11.63 12.27 2.80
N VAL A 29 11.99 12.56 1.56
CA VAL A 29 11.47 13.71 0.79
C VAL A 29 10.78 13.19 -0.45
N SER A 30 9.51 13.51 -0.61
CA SER A 30 8.71 13.15 -1.78
C SER A 30 8.07 14.38 -2.40
N ARG A 31 8.13 14.48 -3.73
CA ARG A 31 7.26 15.40 -4.45
C ARG A 31 5.88 14.77 -4.56
N ARG A 32 4.86 15.46 -4.07
CA ARG A 32 3.48 14.97 -4.13
C ARG A 32 2.86 15.23 -5.51
N VAL A 33 1.83 14.47 -5.83
CA VAL A 33 1.01 14.68 -7.04
C VAL A 33 0.31 16.05 -6.97
N GLU A 34 0.03 16.52 -5.77
CA GLU A 34 -0.53 17.85 -5.46
C GLU A 34 0.44 19.00 -5.81
N GLY A 35 1.73 18.71 -6.05
CA GLY A 35 2.72 19.64 -6.56
C GLY A 35 3.71 20.20 -5.54
N ASP A 36 3.46 20.00 -4.26
CA ASP A 36 4.35 20.40 -3.15
C ASP A 36 5.33 19.29 -2.74
N LEU A 37 6.14 19.58 -1.72
CA LEU A 37 7.11 18.65 -1.16
C LEU A 37 6.63 18.17 0.22
N HIS A 38 6.44 16.86 0.34
CA HIS A 38 6.26 16.19 1.63
C HIS A 38 7.61 15.82 2.22
N ARG A 39 7.82 16.17 3.48
CA ARG A 39 9.03 15.83 4.25
C ARG A 39 8.61 15.22 5.56
N TYR A 40 9.16 14.06 5.87
CA TYR A 40 8.95 13.37 7.14
C TYR A 40 10.12 12.43 7.44
N THR A 41 10.14 11.81 8.61
CA THR A 41 11.23 10.98 9.07
C THR A 41 10.93 9.48 8.89
N TYR A 42 11.95 8.62 9.05
CA TYR A 42 11.72 7.17 9.09
C TYR A 42 10.85 6.75 10.29
N ARG A 43 10.88 7.49 11.39
CA ARG A 43 9.98 7.29 12.54
C ARG A 43 8.52 7.50 12.11
N ASP A 44 8.26 8.59 11.42
CA ASP A 44 6.92 8.91 10.92
C ASP A 44 6.45 7.87 9.88
N ALA A 45 7.34 7.49 8.96
CA ALA A 45 7.04 6.46 7.95
C ALA A 45 6.69 5.11 8.59
N ALA A 46 7.41 4.69 9.62
CA ALA A 46 7.11 3.45 10.34
C ALA A 46 5.77 3.53 11.09
N SER A 47 5.48 4.66 11.75
CA SER A 47 4.20 4.90 12.39
C SER A 47 3.04 4.79 11.39
N ARG A 48 3.14 5.48 10.26
CA ARG A 48 2.12 5.48 9.20
C ARG A 48 2.00 4.11 8.50
N SER A 49 3.11 3.38 8.32
CA SER A 49 3.06 2.00 7.79
C SER A 49 2.28 1.06 8.71
N ARG A 50 2.40 1.22 10.04
CA ARG A 50 1.59 0.49 11.02
C ARG A 50 0.11 0.87 10.97
N GLN A 51 -0.20 2.14 10.75
CA GLN A 51 -1.58 2.60 10.52
C GLN A 51 -2.17 1.96 9.25
N VAL A 52 -1.39 1.85 8.15
CA VAL A 52 -1.79 1.13 6.93
C VAL A 52 -2.13 -0.32 7.27
N ALA A 53 -1.26 -1.04 7.99
CA ALA A 53 -1.48 -2.43 8.34
C ALA A 53 -2.79 -2.62 9.15
N ARG A 54 -3.06 -1.73 10.13
CA ARG A 54 -4.32 -1.74 10.88
C ARG A 54 -5.54 -1.45 10.01
N ALA A 55 -5.42 -0.48 9.12
CA ALA A 55 -6.51 -0.13 8.21
C ALA A 55 -6.85 -1.30 7.26
N LEU A 56 -5.84 -2.07 6.84
CA LEU A 56 -6.05 -3.31 6.06
C LEU A 56 -6.76 -4.40 6.90
N ASP A 57 -6.40 -4.55 8.18
CA ASP A 57 -7.09 -5.45 9.10
C ASP A 57 -8.56 -5.07 9.26
N ARG A 58 -8.84 -3.76 9.43
CA ARG A 58 -10.22 -3.25 9.54
C ARG A 58 -11.04 -3.50 8.26
N LEU A 59 -10.43 -3.47 7.09
CA LEU A 59 -11.08 -3.83 5.83
C LEU A 59 -11.30 -5.35 5.68
N GLY A 60 -10.76 -6.16 6.59
CA GLY A 60 -10.89 -7.61 6.57
C GLY A 60 -10.06 -8.30 5.50
N LEU A 61 -8.98 -7.69 5.04
CA LEU A 61 -8.04 -8.34 4.12
C LEU A 61 -7.28 -9.45 4.86
N ALA A 62 -7.28 -10.65 4.30
CA ALA A 62 -6.62 -11.82 4.85
C ALA A 62 -5.11 -11.84 4.53
N PHE A 63 -4.39 -12.77 5.16
CA PHE A 63 -3.02 -13.10 4.80
C PHE A 63 -2.95 -13.52 3.31
N SER A 64 -1.92 -13.07 2.62
CA SER A 64 -1.70 -13.26 1.17
C SER A 64 -2.73 -12.59 0.24
N ASP A 65 -3.68 -11.82 0.74
CA ASP A 65 -4.53 -10.98 -0.13
C ASP A 65 -3.68 -9.95 -0.86
N ARG A 66 -4.03 -9.70 -2.13
CA ARG A 66 -3.29 -8.76 -2.99
C ARG A 66 -3.89 -7.36 -2.87
N VAL A 67 -3.01 -6.40 -2.70
CA VAL A 67 -3.29 -4.97 -2.69
C VAL A 67 -2.60 -4.35 -3.90
N ALA A 68 -3.39 -4.01 -4.91
CA ALA A 68 -2.86 -3.38 -6.11
C ALA A 68 -2.57 -1.89 -5.89
N THR A 69 -1.52 -1.41 -6.54
CA THR A 69 -1.18 0.01 -6.56
C THR A 69 -1.02 0.51 -8.00
N LEU A 70 -1.70 1.60 -8.32
CA LEU A 70 -1.54 2.34 -9.56
C LEU A 70 -1.02 3.74 -9.18
N ALA A 71 0.28 3.83 -8.89
CA ALA A 71 0.85 4.95 -8.18
C ALA A 71 2.25 5.34 -8.66
N TRP A 72 2.58 6.61 -8.47
CA TRP A 72 3.95 7.11 -8.59
C TRP A 72 4.77 6.78 -7.34
N ASN A 73 6.09 6.97 -7.42
CA ASN A 73 7.01 6.78 -6.30
C ASN A 73 6.91 7.95 -5.30
N GLY A 74 5.82 7.97 -4.54
CA GLY A 74 5.55 8.95 -3.49
C GLY A 74 5.61 8.33 -2.09
N TYR A 75 5.51 9.17 -1.06
CA TYR A 75 5.57 8.71 0.34
C TYR A 75 4.42 7.78 0.71
N ARG A 76 3.19 8.01 0.19
CA ARG A 76 2.03 7.14 0.44
C ARG A 76 2.26 5.75 -0.16
N HIS A 77 2.86 5.68 -1.35
CA HIS A 77 3.22 4.40 -1.97
C HIS A 77 4.32 3.69 -1.20
N PHE A 78 5.31 4.44 -0.68
CA PHE A 78 6.35 3.90 0.21
C PHE A 78 5.75 3.27 1.47
N GLU A 79 4.79 3.93 2.13
CA GLU A 79 4.09 3.41 3.30
C GLU A 79 3.29 2.14 2.99
N LEU A 80 2.66 2.08 1.81
CA LEU A 80 1.95 0.88 1.33
C LEU A 80 2.90 -0.31 1.17
N TYR A 81 4.13 -0.11 0.65
CA TYR A 81 5.09 -1.21 0.55
C TYR A 81 5.33 -1.88 1.91
N PHE A 82 5.54 -1.10 2.95
CA PHE A 82 5.78 -1.66 4.29
C PHE A 82 4.50 -2.11 4.98
N GLY A 83 3.43 -1.34 4.89
CA GLY A 83 2.17 -1.68 5.54
C GLY A 83 1.52 -2.95 4.98
N VAL A 84 1.53 -3.11 3.67
CA VAL A 84 0.96 -4.29 2.99
C VAL A 84 1.86 -5.51 3.21
N SER A 85 3.11 -5.45 2.75
CA SER A 85 4.01 -6.61 2.78
C SER A 85 4.42 -6.97 4.20
N GLY A 86 4.61 -5.99 5.08
CA GLY A 86 4.94 -6.21 6.48
C GLY A 86 3.82 -6.91 7.26
N SER A 87 2.57 -6.72 6.86
CA SER A 87 1.41 -7.36 7.48
C SER A 87 1.04 -8.72 6.86
N GLY A 88 1.89 -9.27 5.98
CA GLY A 88 1.71 -10.59 5.36
C GLY A 88 0.74 -10.58 4.17
N ARG A 89 0.42 -9.42 3.63
CA ARG A 89 -0.30 -9.25 2.38
C ARG A 89 0.68 -9.03 1.23
N VAL A 90 0.21 -9.09 -0.01
CA VAL A 90 1.06 -9.01 -1.19
C VAL A 90 0.80 -7.69 -1.91
N ILE A 91 1.80 -6.82 -2.00
CA ILE A 91 1.68 -5.61 -2.80
C ILE A 91 1.78 -5.98 -4.29
N HIS A 92 0.88 -5.42 -5.11
CA HIS A 92 0.84 -5.67 -6.54
C HIS A 92 0.91 -4.35 -7.31
N THR A 93 2.08 -4.05 -7.87
CA THR A 93 2.27 -2.80 -8.62
C THR A 93 1.77 -2.95 -10.05
N LEU A 94 0.76 -2.17 -10.41
CA LEU A 94 0.21 -2.10 -11.77
C LEU A 94 0.97 -1.06 -12.59
N ASN A 95 1.27 -1.39 -13.85
CA ASN A 95 1.91 -0.43 -14.74
C ASN A 95 0.86 0.58 -15.28
N PRO A 96 0.99 1.88 -14.95
CA PRO A 96 0.02 2.90 -15.35
C PRO A 96 0.04 3.24 -16.85
N ARG A 97 0.99 2.69 -17.60
CA ARG A 97 1.09 2.88 -19.06
C ARG A 97 0.29 1.86 -19.87
N LEU A 98 -0.30 0.88 -19.18
CA LEU A 98 -1.13 -0.13 -19.84
C LEU A 98 -2.51 0.44 -20.20
N PRO A 99 -3.12 -0.05 -21.28
CA PRO A 99 -4.51 0.25 -21.60
C PRO A 99 -5.45 -0.17 -20.46
N PRO A 100 -6.57 0.53 -20.26
CA PRO A 100 -7.50 0.25 -19.14
C PRO A 100 -7.99 -1.19 -19.08
N ASP A 101 -8.30 -1.82 -20.23
CA ASP A 101 -8.74 -3.21 -20.32
C ASP A 101 -7.70 -4.20 -19.81
N GLN A 102 -6.42 -3.95 -20.08
CA GLN A 102 -5.33 -4.76 -19.53
C GLN A 102 -5.19 -4.58 -18.03
N VAL A 103 -5.33 -3.35 -17.52
CA VAL A 103 -5.32 -3.09 -16.08
C VAL A 103 -6.44 -3.88 -15.39
N ALA A 104 -7.65 -3.87 -15.94
CA ALA A 104 -8.77 -4.63 -15.39
C ALA A 104 -8.53 -6.15 -15.44
N TRP A 105 -7.99 -6.64 -16.57
CA TRP A 105 -7.66 -8.06 -16.72
C TRP A 105 -6.62 -8.50 -15.68
N ILE A 106 -5.53 -7.72 -15.52
CA ILE A 106 -4.45 -8.02 -14.57
C ILE A 106 -4.98 -8.03 -13.13
N ALA A 107 -5.78 -7.03 -12.75
CA ALA A 107 -6.36 -6.94 -11.41
C ALA A 107 -7.25 -8.15 -11.10
N ASN A 108 -8.08 -8.57 -12.04
CA ASN A 108 -8.91 -9.77 -11.90
C ASN A 108 -8.09 -11.06 -11.86
N HIS A 109 -7.09 -11.19 -12.74
CA HIS A 109 -6.23 -12.37 -12.79
C HIS A 109 -5.37 -12.52 -11.52
N ALA A 110 -4.95 -11.39 -10.95
CA ALA A 110 -4.25 -11.37 -9.67
C ALA A 110 -5.21 -11.59 -8.49
N GLU A 111 -6.51 -11.48 -8.71
CA GLU A 111 -7.54 -11.47 -7.66
C GLU A 111 -7.28 -10.37 -6.63
N ASP A 112 -6.92 -9.17 -7.09
CA ASP A 112 -6.67 -8.02 -6.21
C ASP A 112 -7.93 -7.70 -5.40
N GLN A 113 -7.78 -7.52 -4.09
CA GLN A 113 -8.89 -7.23 -3.18
C GLN A 113 -9.08 -5.73 -2.95
N MET A 114 -8.02 -4.97 -3.13
CA MET A 114 -7.97 -3.53 -2.98
C MET A 114 -7.11 -2.91 -4.08
N VAL A 115 -7.47 -1.71 -4.52
CA VAL A 115 -6.65 -0.87 -5.40
C VAL A 115 -6.43 0.48 -4.74
N ALA A 116 -5.17 0.86 -4.54
CA ALA A 116 -4.76 2.19 -4.16
C ALA A 116 -4.17 2.93 -5.38
N PHE A 117 -4.58 4.17 -5.64
CA PHE A 117 -4.16 4.86 -6.86
C PHE A 117 -3.94 6.35 -6.64
N ASP A 118 -2.95 6.92 -7.33
CA ASP A 118 -2.77 8.38 -7.39
C ASP A 118 -3.86 9.05 -8.21
N MET A 119 -4.26 10.26 -7.82
CA MET A 119 -5.32 11.04 -8.47
C MET A 119 -5.05 11.26 -9.96
N THR A 120 -3.80 11.24 -10.40
CA THR A 120 -3.42 11.28 -11.82
C THR A 120 -4.07 10.15 -12.62
N PHE A 121 -4.32 9.01 -11.98
CA PHE A 121 -4.89 7.80 -12.63
C PHE A 121 -6.39 7.64 -12.42
N LEU A 122 -7.06 8.60 -11.81
CA LEU A 122 -8.52 8.58 -11.62
C LEU A 122 -9.28 8.32 -12.95
N PRO A 123 -8.90 8.90 -14.10
CA PRO A 123 -9.58 8.59 -15.37
C PRO A 123 -9.49 7.11 -15.76
N ILE A 124 -8.32 6.48 -15.57
CA ILE A 124 -8.12 5.04 -15.83
C ILE A 124 -9.00 4.23 -14.89
N VAL A 125 -8.97 4.53 -13.59
CA VAL A 125 -9.75 3.81 -12.58
C VAL A 125 -11.24 3.94 -12.86
N LYS A 126 -11.75 5.13 -13.23
CA LYS A 126 -13.14 5.33 -13.64
C LYS A 126 -13.56 4.46 -14.83
N ALA A 127 -12.65 4.20 -15.76
CA ALA A 127 -12.93 3.36 -16.92
C ALA A 127 -13.02 1.86 -16.57
N VAL A 128 -12.34 1.41 -15.50
CA VAL A 128 -12.16 -0.03 -15.24
C VAL A 128 -12.78 -0.54 -13.93
N TRP A 129 -13.10 0.31 -12.96
CA TRP A 129 -13.46 -0.14 -11.62
C TRP A 129 -14.64 -1.13 -11.58
N ARG A 130 -15.64 -0.96 -12.46
CA ARG A 130 -16.76 -1.89 -12.58
C ARG A 130 -16.38 -3.22 -13.22
N GLN A 131 -15.25 -3.29 -13.91
CA GLN A 131 -14.72 -4.49 -14.54
C GLN A 131 -13.82 -5.29 -13.58
N CYS A 132 -13.28 -4.66 -12.55
CA CYS A 132 -12.44 -5.29 -11.52
C CYS A 132 -13.31 -6.00 -10.48
N LYS A 133 -13.76 -7.21 -10.81
CA LYS A 133 -14.77 -7.96 -10.05
C LYS A 133 -14.31 -8.45 -8.68
N THR A 134 -13.00 -8.59 -8.49
CA THR A 134 -12.41 -9.06 -7.23
C THR A 134 -12.10 -7.91 -6.27
N VAL A 135 -11.99 -6.69 -6.80
CA VAL A 135 -11.65 -5.49 -6.01
C VAL A 135 -12.86 -5.01 -5.22
N ARG A 136 -12.72 -5.02 -3.90
CA ARG A 136 -13.75 -4.59 -2.95
C ARG A 136 -13.52 -3.19 -2.39
N HIS A 137 -12.27 -2.71 -2.43
CA HIS A 137 -11.87 -1.46 -1.80
C HIS A 137 -11.07 -0.59 -2.76
N TRP A 138 -11.42 0.70 -2.82
CA TRP A 138 -10.77 1.70 -3.67
C TRP A 138 -10.26 2.84 -2.80
N ILE A 139 -8.95 3.12 -2.87
CA ILE A 139 -8.30 4.16 -2.07
C ILE A 139 -7.58 5.14 -3.00
N ALA A 140 -7.96 6.40 -2.94
CA ALA A 140 -7.25 7.47 -3.64
C ALA A 140 -6.09 7.97 -2.78
N LEU A 141 -4.88 7.99 -3.31
CA LEU A 141 -3.67 8.45 -2.64
C LEU A 141 -3.64 9.99 -2.59
N CYS A 142 -4.57 10.57 -1.84
CA CYS A 142 -4.74 12.02 -1.71
C CYS A 142 -5.14 12.42 -0.28
N ASP A 143 -5.08 13.72 -0.02
CA ASP A 143 -5.61 14.32 1.20
C ASP A 143 -7.15 14.19 1.23
N ALA A 144 -7.75 14.28 2.41
CA ALA A 144 -9.18 14.05 2.58
C ALA A 144 -10.04 15.07 1.81
N ASP A 145 -9.59 16.31 1.76
CA ASP A 145 -10.23 17.43 1.08
C ASP A 145 -10.00 17.45 -0.44
N ALA A 146 -9.00 16.70 -0.91
CA ALA A 146 -8.70 16.54 -2.33
C ALA A 146 -9.54 15.46 -3.03
N LEU A 147 -10.33 14.69 -2.26
CA LEU A 147 -11.20 13.67 -2.81
C LEU A 147 -12.43 14.32 -3.48
N PRO A 148 -12.71 14.07 -4.77
CA PRO A 148 -13.90 14.61 -5.41
C PRO A 148 -15.19 14.14 -4.73
N ALA A 149 -16.12 15.05 -4.44
CA ALA A 149 -17.41 14.73 -3.83
C ALA A 149 -18.24 13.72 -4.66
N ASP A 150 -18.11 13.78 -5.99
CA ASP A 150 -18.67 12.81 -6.92
C ASP A 150 -17.54 12.21 -7.78
N SER A 151 -16.93 11.15 -7.26
CA SER A 151 -15.90 10.40 -7.98
C SER A 151 -16.49 9.46 -9.03
N GLY A 152 -17.76 9.06 -8.89
CA GLY A 152 -18.41 8.01 -9.67
C GLY A 152 -17.88 6.61 -9.37
N ILE A 153 -17.12 6.43 -8.27
CA ILE A 153 -16.59 5.14 -7.79
C ILE A 153 -17.19 4.88 -6.41
N ASP A 154 -17.95 3.81 -6.29
CA ASP A 154 -18.64 3.47 -5.05
C ASP A 154 -17.64 3.13 -3.94
N GLY A 155 -17.82 3.74 -2.77
CA GLY A 155 -16.99 3.46 -1.59
C GLY A 155 -15.54 3.97 -1.67
N LEU A 156 -15.23 4.85 -2.63
CA LEU A 156 -13.90 5.46 -2.72
C LEU A 156 -13.58 6.26 -1.46
N GLN A 157 -12.41 6.02 -0.88
CA GLN A 157 -11.89 6.74 0.29
C GLN A 157 -10.57 7.43 -0.04
N SER A 158 -10.29 8.57 0.63
CA SER A 158 -8.95 9.15 0.59
C SER A 158 -8.00 8.39 1.50
N TYR A 159 -6.73 8.29 1.10
CA TYR A 159 -5.70 7.61 1.87
C TYR A 159 -5.51 8.23 3.26
N GLU A 160 -5.45 9.55 3.34
CA GLU A 160 -5.20 10.23 4.61
C GLU A 160 -6.38 10.05 5.60
N ALA A 161 -7.63 10.06 5.12
CA ALA A 161 -8.77 9.77 5.98
C ALA A 161 -8.82 8.29 6.38
N TRP A 162 -8.45 7.38 5.45
CA TRP A 162 -8.48 5.94 5.67
C TRP A 162 -7.51 5.50 6.77
N ILE A 163 -6.23 5.95 6.72
CA ILE A 163 -5.25 5.60 7.74
C ILE A 163 -5.33 6.50 8.98
N GLY A 164 -5.80 7.76 8.82
CA GLY A 164 -5.85 8.75 9.90
C GLY A 164 -6.79 8.39 11.05
N SER A 165 -7.73 7.46 10.82
CA SER A 165 -8.58 6.90 11.87
C SER A 165 -7.91 5.82 12.70
N GLU A 166 -6.71 5.36 12.31
CA GLU A 166 -6.00 4.28 12.97
C GLU A 166 -4.91 4.80 13.92
N THR A 167 -4.68 4.04 14.99
CA THR A 167 -3.49 4.22 15.82
C THR A 167 -2.29 3.50 15.20
N ASP A 168 -1.08 3.90 15.57
CA ASP A 168 0.16 3.23 15.15
C ASP A 168 0.55 2.04 16.05
N GLN A 169 -0.32 1.67 16.97
CA GLN A 169 -0.16 0.49 17.84
C GLN A 169 -0.44 -0.79 17.03
N TYR A 170 0.57 -1.30 16.36
CA TYR A 170 0.47 -2.51 15.54
C TYR A 170 1.62 -3.47 15.83
N HIS A 171 1.32 -4.74 16.03
CA HIS A 171 2.31 -5.80 16.19
C HIS A 171 2.43 -6.54 14.87
N TRP A 172 3.57 -6.38 14.20
CA TRP A 172 3.82 -7.07 12.95
C TRP A 172 3.75 -8.58 13.13
N PRO A 173 2.98 -9.30 12.32
CA PRO A 173 2.93 -10.75 12.37
C PRO A 173 4.27 -11.36 11.98
N VAL A 174 4.59 -12.50 12.56
CA VAL A 174 5.74 -13.32 12.18
C VAL A 174 5.23 -14.47 11.31
N PHE A 175 5.82 -14.63 10.14
CA PHE A 175 5.45 -15.64 9.16
C PHE A 175 6.68 -16.14 8.40
N ASP A 176 6.51 -17.14 7.54
CA ASP A 176 7.60 -17.71 6.76
C ASP A 176 8.15 -16.65 5.77
N GLU A 177 9.47 -16.42 5.79
CA GLU A 177 10.15 -15.47 4.89
C GLU A 177 10.01 -15.81 3.39
N LYS A 178 9.59 -17.05 3.07
CA LYS A 178 9.29 -17.47 1.70
C LYS A 178 7.89 -17.07 1.24
N SER A 179 7.08 -16.47 2.12
CA SER A 179 5.78 -15.92 1.74
C SER A 179 5.95 -14.78 0.74
N ALA A 180 5.04 -14.68 -0.23
CA ALA A 180 5.08 -13.62 -1.22
C ALA A 180 4.89 -12.25 -0.54
N ALA A 181 5.79 -11.31 -0.81
CA ALA A 181 5.72 -9.93 -0.34
C ALA A 181 5.25 -8.96 -1.44
N ASP A 182 5.61 -9.26 -2.71
CA ASP A 182 5.18 -8.50 -3.88
C ASP A 182 4.75 -9.41 -5.03
N ARG A 183 3.97 -8.84 -5.92
CA ARG A 183 3.63 -9.46 -7.22
C ARG A 183 3.94 -8.46 -8.33
N LYS A 184 4.56 -8.97 -9.39
CA LYS A 184 4.78 -8.21 -10.63
C LYS A 184 3.97 -8.85 -11.75
N SER A 185 3.21 -8.02 -12.46
CA SER A 185 2.57 -8.46 -13.70
C SER A 185 3.62 -8.52 -14.78
N VAL A 186 3.88 -9.72 -15.30
CA VAL A 186 4.67 -9.92 -16.51
C VAL A 186 3.69 -10.00 -17.65
N VAL A 187 3.68 -8.99 -18.51
CA VAL A 187 2.90 -8.93 -19.74
C VAL A 187 3.82 -9.20 -20.92
#